data_4f6716ddfae7e80ab65441f9b7f89dcb
#
_entry.id   4f6716ddfae7e80ab65441f9b7f89dcb
#
_cell.length_a   1.000
_cell.length_b   1.000
_cell.length_c   1.000
_cell.angle_alpha   90.00
_cell.angle_beta   90.00
_cell.angle_gamma   90.00
#
_symmetry.space_group_name_H-M   'P 1'
#
loop_
_entity.id
_entity.type
_entity.pdbx_description
1 polymer ?
#
loop_
_entity_poly.entity_id
_entity_poly.type
_entity_poly.pdbx_seq_one_letter_code
_entity_poly.pdbx_strand_id
1 'polypeptide(L)'
;LVLGDKNQFSNVKTTNASKAMNQAYKSRVSDQLKAEENPDVSMLNQVELFDIKTSVLDFVDRIANLKIMLRKHFRGYPELINFSSKYFYSDNLQAVKIRGKTVDEVIQFKEIEHDGLLELKGNTNQQEADLIVQYLKDLVNQKDYKDVCVITPFSEQQRLIWKTVRATNEFVEIDENLKLRVFTFDTCQGEEAHTIIYSMVATLERDRLNHIFAKDIKESVDVEESLRLQRLNVGFSRAKECIIIYYSKPLPEFKGGIQVALNHFKGVLEKGRLLPDQSQVDQSSPMEKKVLSWLNQISIKGELGEKMEIDAQFEVGAY
;
A
#
# COMPACT_ATOMS: atom_id res chain seq x y z
N LEU A 1 -5.31 26.78 4.21
CA LEU A 1 -5.31 25.55 3.43
C LEU A 1 -4.57 24.48 4.20
N VAL A 2 -5.21 23.35 4.45
CA VAL A 2 -4.59 22.16 5.05
C VAL A 2 -4.70 21.03 4.02
N LEU A 3 -3.61 20.33 3.76
CA LEU A 3 -3.54 19.18 2.89
C LEU A 3 -3.12 17.96 3.72
N GLY A 4 -3.76 16.83 3.52
CA GLY A 4 -3.43 15.60 4.21
C GLY A 4 -4.30 14.44 3.79
N ASP A 5 -4.05 13.29 4.39
CA ASP A 5 -4.76 12.05 4.11
C ASP A 5 -5.01 11.29 5.40
N LYS A 6 -6.27 11.09 5.75
CA LYS A 6 -6.69 10.38 6.98
C LYS A 6 -6.38 8.88 6.94
N ASN A 7 -6.24 8.33 5.73
CA ASN A 7 -5.95 6.92 5.52
C ASN A 7 -4.44 6.62 5.49
N GLN A 8 -3.60 7.63 5.78
CA GLN A 8 -2.15 7.48 5.99
C GLN A 8 -1.79 7.74 7.45
N PHE A 9 -0.53 7.42 7.82
CA PHE A 9 -0.12 7.52 9.22
C PHE A 9 -0.29 8.92 9.79
N SER A 10 -0.93 8.98 10.95
CA SER A 10 -0.89 10.11 11.85
C SER A 10 0.25 9.94 12.86
N ASN A 11 0.67 11.03 13.53
CA ASN A 11 1.66 10.95 14.58
C ASN A 11 1.06 10.31 15.84
N VAL A 12 1.43 9.08 16.15
CA VAL A 12 0.80 8.25 17.18
C VAL A 12 1.68 8.01 18.40
N LYS A 13 2.95 8.38 18.34
CA LYS A 13 3.87 8.21 19.48
C LYS A 13 3.62 9.30 20.52
N THR A 14 2.73 9.03 21.46
CA THR A 14 2.50 9.90 22.61
C THR A 14 3.09 9.28 23.87
N THR A 15 3.87 10.06 24.61
CA THR A 15 4.38 9.70 25.93
C THR A 15 3.34 10.05 27.01
N ASN A 16 3.50 9.46 28.21
CA ASN A 16 2.65 9.85 29.36
C ASN A 16 2.83 11.35 29.72
N ALA A 17 4.03 11.88 29.56
CA ALA A 17 4.30 13.31 29.75
C ALA A 17 3.52 14.17 28.74
N SER A 18 3.49 13.77 27.48
CA SER A 18 2.72 14.48 26.43
C SER A 18 1.23 14.48 26.74
N LYS A 19 0.68 13.37 27.25
CA LYS A 19 -0.74 13.28 27.65
C LYS A 19 -1.05 14.22 28.82
N ALA A 20 -0.18 14.26 29.82
CA ALA A 20 -0.34 15.16 30.98
C ALA A 20 -0.30 16.65 30.56
N MET A 21 0.63 17.01 29.65
CA MET A 21 0.71 18.35 29.06
C MET A 21 -0.56 18.73 28.30
N ASN A 22 -1.07 17.80 27.48
CA ASN A 22 -2.31 18.00 26.73
C ASN A 22 -3.50 18.28 27.68
N GLN A 23 -3.64 17.48 28.74
CA GLN A 23 -4.71 17.67 29.72
C GLN A 23 -4.58 18.99 30.45
N ALA A 24 -3.36 19.35 30.87
CA ALA A 24 -3.12 20.64 31.53
C ALA A 24 -3.44 21.84 30.61
N TYR A 25 -3.11 21.73 29.32
CA TYR A 25 -3.43 22.72 28.30
C TYR A 25 -4.97 22.87 28.14
N LYS A 26 -5.66 21.73 27.95
CA LYS A 26 -7.14 21.73 27.85
C LYS A 26 -7.80 22.39 29.04
N SER A 27 -7.42 22.01 30.28
CA SER A 27 -7.96 22.62 31.48
C SER A 27 -7.74 24.13 31.51
N ARG A 28 -6.51 24.59 31.23
CA ARG A 28 -6.22 26.03 31.22
C ARG A 28 -7.05 26.82 30.22
N VAL A 29 -7.19 26.29 28.96
CA VAL A 29 -7.97 26.98 27.93
C VAL A 29 -9.47 26.96 28.26
N SER A 30 -9.98 25.83 28.77
CA SER A 30 -11.37 25.73 29.21
C SER A 30 -11.68 26.70 30.35
N ASP A 31 -10.77 26.85 31.32
CA ASP A 31 -10.94 27.78 32.44
C ASP A 31 -10.93 29.24 31.95
N GLN A 32 -10.05 29.57 30.98
CA GLN A 32 -10.04 30.91 30.37
C GLN A 32 -11.35 31.23 29.64
N LEU A 33 -11.84 30.29 28.82
CA LEU A 33 -13.11 30.48 28.11
C LEU A 33 -14.32 30.58 29.04
N LYS A 34 -14.34 29.81 30.14
CA LYS A 34 -15.42 29.89 31.16
C LYS A 34 -15.39 31.15 31.95
N ALA A 35 -14.27 31.85 32.03
CA ALA A 35 -14.13 33.12 32.74
C ALA A 35 -14.62 34.33 31.93
N GLU A 36 -14.98 34.18 30.66
CA GLU A 36 -15.55 35.22 29.82
C GLU A 36 -17.01 35.54 30.27
N GLU A 37 -17.46 36.79 30.10
CA GLU A 37 -18.81 37.20 30.45
C GLU A 37 -19.92 36.42 29.72
N ASN A 38 -19.64 35.94 28.49
CA ASN A 38 -20.53 35.10 27.69
C ASN A 38 -19.73 33.93 27.09
N PRO A 39 -19.55 32.83 27.84
CA PRO A 39 -18.76 31.70 27.38
C PRO A 39 -19.34 31.07 26.10
N ASP A 40 -18.54 30.96 25.06
CA ASP A 40 -18.92 30.24 23.84
C ASP A 40 -18.88 28.73 24.09
N VAL A 41 -20.05 28.13 24.24
CA VAL A 41 -20.21 26.68 24.44
C VAL A 41 -19.64 25.87 23.26
N SER A 42 -19.69 26.41 22.02
CA SER A 42 -19.12 25.76 20.86
C SER A 42 -17.60 25.68 20.96
N MET A 43 -16.94 26.75 21.38
CA MET A 43 -15.49 26.76 21.63
C MET A 43 -15.07 25.79 22.73
N LEU A 44 -15.82 25.75 23.83
CA LEU A 44 -15.57 24.81 24.94
C LEU A 44 -15.64 23.34 24.42
N ASN A 45 -16.66 23.02 23.64
CA ASN A 45 -16.78 21.70 23.04
C ASN A 45 -15.60 21.37 22.05
N GLN A 46 -15.12 22.36 21.31
CA GLN A 46 -13.96 22.19 20.44
C GLN A 46 -12.67 21.92 21.24
N VAL A 47 -12.47 22.61 22.36
CA VAL A 47 -11.32 22.35 23.25
C VAL A 47 -11.36 20.92 23.80
N GLU A 48 -12.55 20.44 24.21
CA GLU A 48 -12.68 19.06 24.70
C GLU A 48 -12.36 18.00 23.61
N LEU A 49 -12.67 18.30 22.35
CA LEU A 49 -12.34 17.43 21.21
C LEU A 49 -10.85 17.44 20.83
N PHE A 50 -10.08 18.41 21.32
CA PHE A 50 -8.65 18.48 21.07
C PHE A 50 -7.90 17.40 21.86
N ASP A 51 -7.26 16.48 21.15
CA ASP A 51 -6.41 15.44 21.73
C ASP A 51 -5.07 15.41 21.02
N ILE A 52 -3.98 15.22 21.75
CA ILE A 52 -2.64 15.13 21.19
C ILE A 52 -2.47 13.97 20.20
N LYS A 53 -3.36 12.99 20.24
CA LYS A 53 -3.44 11.88 19.28
C LYS A 53 -4.23 12.25 18.02
N THR A 54 -5.02 13.31 18.08
CA THR A 54 -5.78 13.79 16.92
C THR A 54 -4.83 14.53 15.99
N SER A 55 -4.80 14.17 14.74
CA SER A 55 -3.98 14.89 13.75
C SER A 55 -4.55 16.30 13.52
N VAL A 56 -3.69 17.23 13.10
CA VAL A 56 -4.12 18.57 12.67
C VAL A 56 -5.18 18.45 11.56
N LEU A 57 -5.04 17.48 10.68
CA LEU A 57 -6.01 17.23 9.62
C LEU A 57 -7.39 16.85 10.18
N ASP A 58 -7.43 15.93 11.17
CA ASP A 58 -8.70 15.53 11.80
C ASP A 58 -9.38 16.68 12.54
N PHE A 59 -8.57 17.53 13.17
CA PHE A 59 -9.10 18.72 13.84
C PHE A 59 -9.67 19.71 12.82
N VAL A 60 -8.92 20.04 11.77
CA VAL A 60 -9.39 20.98 10.73
C VAL A 60 -10.58 20.40 9.97
N ASP A 61 -10.62 19.09 9.75
CA ASP A 61 -11.73 18.43 9.07
C ASP A 61 -13.08 18.63 9.81
N ARG A 62 -13.06 18.78 11.14
CA ARG A 62 -14.28 19.03 11.93
C ARG A 62 -14.84 20.45 11.76
N ILE A 63 -13.97 21.43 11.50
CA ILE A 63 -14.31 22.84 11.43
C ILE A 63 -14.30 23.39 9.98
N ALA A 64 -13.87 22.60 9.01
CA ALA A 64 -13.72 23.05 7.63
C ALA A 64 -15.08 23.24 6.96
N ASN A 65 -15.29 24.42 6.37
CA ASN A 65 -16.48 24.73 5.57
C ASN A 65 -16.45 24.12 4.18
N LEU A 66 -15.26 23.79 3.66
CA LEU A 66 -15.05 23.19 2.35
C LEU A 66 -14.03 22.08 2.44
N LYS A 67 -14.40 20.91 1.92
CA LYS A 67 -13.57 19.74 1.83
C LYS A 67 -13.53 19.28 0.39
N ILE A 68 -12.33 19.14 -0.18
CA ILE A 68 -12.13 18.65 -1.54
C ILE A 68 -11.27 17.40 -1.47
N MET A 69 -11.80 16.30 -1.97
CA MET A 69 -11.06 15.06 -2.14
C MET A 69 -10.37 15.06 -3.49
N LEU A 70 -9.04 14.91 -3.50
CA LEU A 70 -8.27 14.72 -4.72
C LEU A 70 -8.42 13.25 -5.18
N ARG A 71 -9.04 13.06 -6.34
CA ARG A 71 -9.39 11.72 -6.83
C ARG A 71 -8.39 11.17 -7.86
N LYS A 72 -7.67 12.04 -8.58
CA LYS A 72 -6.75 11.60 -9.63
C LYS A 72 -5.45 11.06 -9.04
N HIS A 73 -5.12 9.83 -9.41
CA HIS A 73 -3.89 9.14 -9.01
C HIS A 73 -2.95 9.03 -10.21
N PHE A 74 -1.77 9.63 -10.11
CA PHE A 74 -0.79 9.71 -11.18
C PHE A 74 0.41 8.76 -11.01
N ARG A 75 0.59 8.16 -9.82
CA ARG A 75 1.76 7.35 -9.48
C ARG A 75 1.79 6.03 -10.21
N GLY A 76 0.78 5.21 -9.99
CA GLY A 76 0.77 3.82 -10.42
C GLY A 76 -0.36 3.47 -11.38
N TYR A 77 -0.31 2.24 -11.86
CA TYR A 77 -1.36 1.66 -12.70
C TYR A 77 -2.66 1.40 -11.90
N PRO A 78 -3.81 1.28 -12.59
CA PRO A 78 -5.09 0.96 -11.94
C PRO A 78 -5.01 -0.27 -11.05
N GLU A 79 -4.37 -1.33 -11.50
CA GLU A 79 -4.21 -2.60 -10.81
C GLU A 79 -3.52 -2.45 -9.46
N LEU A 80 -2.58 -1.49 -9.35
CA LEU A 80 -1.80 -1.26 -8.14
C LEU A 80 -2.53 -0.40 -7.11
N ILE A 81 -3.35 0.57 -7.56
CA ILE A 81 -4.05 1.47 -6.64
C ILE A 81 -5.47 1.00 -6.31
N ASN A 82 -5.99 0.01 -7.03
CA ASN A 82 -7.36 -0.47 -6.87
C ASN A 82 -7.64 -0.97 -5.45
N PHE A 83 -6.68 -1.63 -4.79
CA PHE A 83 -6.80 -2.02 -3.39
C PHE A 83 -7.08 -0.83 -2.47
N SER A 84 -6.24 0.20 -2.56
CA SER A 84 -6.42 1.42 -1.78
C SER A 84 -7.73 2.11 -2.12
N SER A 85 -8.05 2.26 -3.40
CA SER A 85 -9.31 2.87 -3.87
C SER A 85 -10.51 2.20 -3.24
N LYS A 86 -10.60 0.88 -3.36
CA LYS A 86 -11.74 0.09 -2.92
C LYS A 86 -11.94 0.10 -1.40
N TYR A 87 -10.86 -0.09 -0.65
CA TYR A 87 -10.97 -0.34 0.79
C TYR A 87 -10.79 0.91 1.66
N PHE A 88 -10.19 1.99 1.13
CA PHE A 88 -9.85 3.17 1.93
C PHE A 88 -10.41 4.48 1.37
N TYR A 89 -10.81 4.51 0.08
CA TYR A 89 -11.28 5.74 -0.56
C TYR A 89 -12.64 5.57 -1.25
N SER A 90 -13.45 4.60 -0.80
CA SER A 90 -14.82 4.36 -1.31
C SER A 90 -14.87 4.25 -2.84
N ASP A 91 -13.85 3.63 -3.42
CA ASP A 91 -13.66 3.43 -4.86
C ASP A 91 -13.61 4.72 -5.71
N ASN A 92 -13.24 5.84 -5.08
CA ASN A 92 -13.22 7.16 -5.71
C ASN A 92 -11.90 7.53 -6.40
N LEU A 93 -10.83 6.73 -6.26
CA LEU A 93 -9.55 7.04 -6.90
C LEU A 93 -9.59 6.67 -8.38
N GLN A 94 -9.09 7.57 -9.20
CA GLN A 94 -9.01 7.44 -10.65
C GLN A 94 -7.55 7.39 -11.08
N ALA A 95 -7.05 6.21 -11.44
CA ALA A 95 -5.71 6.11 -12.01
C ALA A 95 -5.68 6.73 -13.40
N VAL A 96 -4.69 7.58 -13.63
CA VAL A 96 -4.49 8.27 -14.92
C VAL A 96 -3.47 7.55 -15.78
N LYS A 97 -2.54 6.82 -15.14
CA LYS A 97 -1.46 6.11 -15.82
C LYS A 97 -2.01 4.89 -16.57
N ILE A 98 -1.65 4.76 -17.83
CA ILE A 98 -2.04 3.63 -18.68
C ILE A 98 -0.94 2.57 -18.59
N ARG A 99 -1.36 1.31 -18.41
CA ARG A 99 -0.46 0.17 -18.43
C ARG A 99 -0.03 -0.14 -19.87
N GLY A 100 1.28 -0.17 -20.12
CA GLY A 100 1.88 -0.54 -21.40
C GLY A 100 2.50 -1.94 -21.42
N LYS A 101 2.09 -2.84 -20.51
CA LYS A 101 2.64 -4.18 -20.32
C LYS A 101 1.57 -5.13 -19.78
N THR A 102 1.83 -6.44 -19.76
CA THR A 102 0.89 -7.45 -19.29
C THR A 102 0.64 -7.32 -17.76
N VAL A 103 -0.46 -7.88 -17.28
CA VAL A 103 -0.75 -7.87 -15.83
C VAL A 103 0.28 -8.68 -15.04
N ASP A 104 0.85 -9.73 -15.64
CA ASP A 104 1.92 -10.55 -15.04
C ASP A 104 3.24 -9.79 -14.85
N GLU A 105 3.48 -8.74 -15.63
CA GLU A 105 4.60 -7.83 -15.41
C GLU A 105 4.30 -6.77 -14.32
N VAL A 106 3.03 -6.58 -13.96
CA VAL A 106 2.60 -5.59 -12.95
C VAL A 106 2.42 -6.22 -11.57
N ILE A 107 1.87 -7.44 -11.51
CA ILE A 107 1.61 -8.15 -10.24
C ILE A 107 2.22 -9.54 -10.32
N GLN A 108 3.16 -9.84 -9.45
CA GLN A 108 3.82 -11.13 -9.36
C GLN A 108 3.68 -11.72 -7.96
N PHE A 109 3.30 -13.01 -7.91
CA PHE A 109 3.29 -13.81 -6.70
C PHE A 109 4.39 -14.86 -6.78
N LYS A 110 5.26 -14.89 -5.77
CA LYS A 110 6.40 -15.82 -5.65
C LYS A 110 6.22 -16.65 -4.39
N GLU A 111 5.56 -17.80 -4.53
CA GLU A 111 5.41 -18.77 -3.47
C GLU A 111 6.73 -19.51 -3.24
N ILE A 112 7.11 -19.66 -1.98
CA ILE A 112 8.34 -20.32 -1.56
C ILE A 112 7.93 -21.50 -0.68
N GLU A 113 8.33 -22.70 -1.07
CA GLU A 113 8.21 -23.87 -0.22
C GLU A 113 9.16 -23.69 0.98
N HIS A 114 8.61 -23.75 2.18
CA HIS A 114 9.36 -23.55 3.42
C HIS A 114 9.24 -24.79 4.30
N ASP A 115 10.39 -25.33 4.68
CA ASP A 115 10.52 -26.55 5.47
C ASP A 115 10.68 -26.30 6.99
N GLY A 116 10.67 -25.03 7.41
CA GLY A 116 10.86 -24.62 8.81
C GLY A 116 12.31 -24.70 9.31
N LEU A 117 13.23 -25.31 8.56
CA LEU A 117 14.60 -25.54 9.02
C LEU A 117 15.50 -24.32 8.92
N LEU A 118 15.21 -23.42 7.98
CA LEU A 118 16.02 -22.24 7.70
C LEU A 118 15.55 -20.97 8.44
N GLU A 119 14.52 -21.07 9.28
CA GLU A 119 14.09 -19.93 10.08
C GLU A 119 15.12 -19.54 11.13
N LEU A 120 15.53 -18.28 11.05
CA LEU A 120 16.37 -17.70 12.11
C LEU A 120 15.50 -17.40 13.34
N LYS A 121 16.16 -17.28 14.50
CA LYS A 121 15.50 -16.76 15.70
C LYS A 121 15.09 -15.31 15.44
N GLY A 122 13.83 -14.99 15.68
CA GLY A 122 13.26 -13.68 15.39
C GLY A 122 12.21 -13.72 14.28
N ASN A 123 11.86 -12.58 13.76
CA ASN A 123 10.89 -12.41 12.67
C ASN A 123 11.63 -12.30 11.33
N THR A 124 12.29 -13.38 10.93
CA THR A 124 13.09 -13.45 9.70
C THR A 124 12.76 -14.69 8.88
N ASN A 125 12.94 -14.57 7.57
CA ASN A 125 12.86 -15.65 6.61
C ASN A 125 14.04 -15.55 5.65
N GLN A 126 15.01 -16.46 5.81
CA GLN A 126 16.27 -16.41 5.03
C GLN A 126 16.01 -16.74 3.57
N GLN A 127 15.10 -17.70 3.26
CA GLN A 127 14.80 -18.10 1.89
C GLN A 127 14.19 -16.92 1.09
N GLU A 128 13.26 -16.17 1.70
CA GLU A 128 12.74 -14.96 1.06
C GLU A 128 13.84 -13.93 0.81
N ALA A 129 14.74 -13.71 1.78
CA ALA A 129 15.83 -12.77 1.63
C ALA A 129 16.79 -13.17 0.49
N ASP A 130 17.16 -14.44 0.41
CA ASP A 130 18.07 -14.96 -0.61
C ASP A 130 17.47 -14.83 -2.02
N LEU A 131 16.19 -15.17 -2.20
CA LEU A 131 15.51 -15.05 -3.48
C LEU A 131 15.30 -13.59 -3.90
N ILE A 132 15.02 -12.69 -2.96
CA ILE A 132 14.97 -11.25 -3.25
C ILE A 132 16.33 -10.75 -3.71
N VAL A 133 17.40 -11.14 -3.04
CA VAL A 133 18.75 -10.75 -3.42
C VAL A 133 19.15 -11.32 -4.78
N GLN A 134 18.77 -12.57 -5.06
CA GLN A 134 18.98 -13.14 -6.40
C GLN A 134 18.25 -12.35 -7.48
N TYR A 135 16.99 -11.98 -7.26
CA TYR A 135 16.24 -11.13 -8.18
C TYR A 135 16.93 -9.77 -8.42
N LEU A 136 17.44 -9.12 -7.36
CA LEU A 136 18.19 -7.86 -7.50
C LEU A 136 19.46 -8.02 -8.35
N LYS A 137 20.18 -9.13 -8.18
CA LYS A 137 21.36 -9.47 -9.00
C LYS A 137 20.96 -9.69 -10.45
N ASP A 138 19.84 -10.37 -10.72
CA ASP A 138 19.35 -10.60 -12.07
C ASP A 138 19.00 -9.27 -12.78
N LEU A 139 18.40 -8.29 -12.06
CA LEU A 139 18.16 -6.96 -12.61
C LEU A 139 19.46 -6.23 -12.99
N VAL A 140 20.48 -6.29 -12.14
CA VAL A 140 21.80 -5.71 -12.43
C VAL A 140 22.42 -6.37 -13.65
N ASN A 141 22.40 -7.71 -13.74
CA ASN A 141 22.95 -8.46 -14.85
C ASN A 141 22.22 -8.15 -16.18
N GLN A 142 20.91 -7.93 -16.12
CA GLN A 142 20.07 -7.54 -17.26
C GLN A 142 20.15 -6.04 -17.59
N LYS A 143 20.79 -5.25 -16.74
CA LYS A 143 20.87 -3.78 -16.83
C LYS A 143 19.48 -3.08 -16.79
N ASP A 144 18.51 -3.69 -16.10
CA ASP A 144 17.20 -3.07 -15.83
C ASP A 144 17.29 -2.20 -14.58
N TYR A 145 17.77 -0.99 -14.76
CA TYR A 145 18.11 -0.04 -13.70
C TYR A 145 16.91 0.80 -13.23
N LYS A 146 15.80 0.17 -12.95
CA LYS A 146 14.66 0.82 -12.30
C LYS A 146 14.81 0.77 -10.78
N ASP A 147 14.35 1.83 -10.11
CA ASP A 147 14.43 1.88 -8.65
C ASP A 147 13.56 0.81 -7.99
N VAL A 148 14.12 0.16 -6.98
CA VAL A 148 13.51 -0.94 -6.26
C VAL A 148 13.38 -0.59 -4.78
N CYS A 149 12.23 -0.90 -4.19
CA CYS A 149 12.04 -0.82 -2.77
C CYS A 149 11.50 -2.15 -2.24
N VAL A 150 12.08 -2.64 -1.15
CA VAL A 150 11.59 -3.82 -0.44
C VAL A 150 10.83 -3.37 0.80
N ILE A 151 9.63 -3.91 1.00
CA ILE A 151 8.81 -3.65 2.18
C ILE A 151 8.52 -4.97 2.90
N THR A 152 8.74 -4.98 4.22
CA THR A 152 8.55 -6.16 5.06
C THR A 152 7.82 -5.81 6.36
N PRO A 153 7.09 -6.74 7.00
CA PRO A 153 6.44 -6.48 8.27
C PRO A 153 7.41 -6.20 9.43
N PHE A 154 8.64 -6.73 9.37
CA PHE A 154 9.53 -6.79 10.53
C PHE A 154 10.90 -6.16 10.29
N SER A 155 11.37 -5.39 11.27
CA SER A 155 12.70 -4.76 11.22
C SER A 155 13.86 -5.76 11.21
N GLU A 156 13.64 -6.96 11.75
CA GLU A 156 14.61 -8.05 11.70
C GLU A 156 14.82 -8.53 10.27
N GLN A 157 13.75 -8.69 9.50
CA GLN A 157 13.83 -9.07 8.09
C GLN A 157 14.45 -7.96 7.24
N GLN A 158 14.10 -6.70 7.51
CA GLN A 158 14.76 -5.55 6.88
C GLN A 158 16.29 -5.60 7.05
N ARG A 159 16.75 -5.85 8.28
CA ARG A 159 18.19 -5.98 8.57
C ARG A 159 18.81 -7.19 7.91
N LEU A 160 18.09 -8.31 7.86
CA LEU A 160 18.54 -9.52 7.18
C LEU A 160 18.75 -9.28 5.69
N ILE A 161 17.77 -8.71 5.01
CA ILE A 161 17.85 -8.38 3.57
C ILE A 161 19.07 -7.48 3.31
N TRP A 162 19.24 -6.39 4.07
CA TRP A 162 20.42 -5.52 3.95
C TRP A 162 21.74 -6.26 4.19
N LYS A 163 21.78 -7.14 5.19
CA LYS A 163 22.97 -7.96 5.45
C LYS A 163 23.29 -8.87 4.26
N THR A 164 22.28 -9.52 3.69
CA THR A 164 22.46 -10.44 2.56
C THR A 164 22.87 -9.68 1.30
N VAL A 165 22.29 -8.52 1.00
CA VAL A 165 22.70 -7.65 -0.12
C VAL A 165 24.16 -7.21 0.01
N ARG A 166 24.54 -6.73 1.19
CA ARG A 166 25.93 -6.27 1.44
C ARG A 166 26.99 -7.36 1.35
N ALA A 167 26.58 -8.61 1.45
CA ALA A 167 27.48 -9.75 1.32
C ALA A 167 27.70 -10.18 -0.15
N THR A 168 26.98 -9.57 -1.12
CA THR A 168 27.14 -9.86 -2.54
C THR A 168 28.24 -9.04 -3.18
N ASN A 169 28.82 -9.54 -4.28
CA ASN A 169 29.79 -8.78 -5.07
C ASN A 169 29.13 -7.61 -5.81
N GLU A 170 27.86 -7.73 -6.11
CA GLU A 170 27.04 -6.77 -6.86
C GLU A 170 26.43 -5.66 -5.95
N PHE A 171 26.88 -5.58 -4.68
CA PHE A 171 26.32 -4.63 -3.71
C PHE A 171 26.32 -3.19 -4.22
N VAL A 172 27.42 -2.72 -4.79
CA VAL A 172 27.57 -1.34 -5.26
C VAL A 172 26.60 -1.07 -6.40
N GLU A 173 26.50 -1.98 -7.37
CA GLU A 173 25.58 -1.85 -8.50
C GLU A 173 24.12 -1.91 -8.07
N ILE A 174 23.78 -2.75 -7.10
CA ILE A 174 22.42 -2.83 -6.52
C ILE A 174 22.05 -1.51 -5.84
N ASP A 175 22.96 -0.97 -5.03
CA ASP A 175 22.71 0.26 -4.27
C ASP A 175 22.59 1.49 -5.19
N GLU A 176 23.56 1.68 -6.09
CA GLU A 176 23.64 2.86 -6.95
C GLU A 176 22.67 2.82 -8.14
N ASN A 177 22.60 1.70 -8.86
CA ASN A 177 21.81 1.61 -10.10
C ASN A 177 20.33 1.31 -9.83
N LEU A 178 20.03 0.42 -8.89
CA LEU A 178 18.64 0.11 -8.52
C LEU A 178 18.12 1.05 -7.41
N LYS A 179 18.96 1.91 -6.82
CA LYS A 179 18.61 2.80 -5.71
C LYS A 179 17.85 2.05 -4.63
N LEU A 180 18.37 0.90 -4.24
CA LEU A 180 17.69 -0.02 -3.36
C LEU A 180 17.34 0.64 -2.02
N ARG A 181 16.10 0.51 -1.61
CA ARG A 181 15.63 0.90 -0.29
C ARG A 181 14.89 -0.27 0.34
N VAL A 182 15.08 -0.47 1.62
CA VAL A 182 14.38 -1.53 2.36
C VAL A 182 13.71 -0.90 3.58
N PHE A 183 12.40 -1.04 3.66
CA PHE A 183 11.57 -0.45 4.72
C PHE A 183 10.70 -1.49 5.41
N THR A 184 10.21 -1.13 6.57
CA THR A 184 9.05 -1.80 7.15
C THR A 184 7.75 -1.11 6.70
N PHE A 185 6.61 -1.77 6.89
CA PHE A 185 5.30 -1.14 6.67
C PHE A 185 5.09 0.14 7.50
N ASP A 186 5.81 0.28 8.63
CA ASP A 186 5.76 1.48 9.46
C ASP A 186 6.62 2.65 8.95
N THR A 187 7.64 2.36 8.15
CA THR A 187 8.64 3.35 7.75
C THR A 187 8.62 3.71 6.26
N CYS A 188 7.73 3.07 5.48
CA CYS A 188 7.65 3.28 4.03
C CYS A 188 6.76 4.49 3.62
N GLN A 189 6.24 5.26 4.57
CA GLN A 189 5.43 6.43 4.24
C GLN A 189 6.26 7.50 3.51
N GLY A 190 5.71 8.05 2.45
CA GLY A 190 6.40 9.03 1.59
C GLY A 190 7.28 8.42 0.52
N GLU A 191 7.63 7.15 0.65
CA GLU A 191 8.45 6.44 -0.33
C GLU A 191 7.63 5.95 -1.53
N GLU A 192 8.29 5.80 -2.66
CA GLU A 192 7.70 5.21 -3.88
C GLU A 192 8.81 4.66 -4.78
N ALA A 193 8.55 3.57 -5.49
CA ALA A 193 9.51 2.99 -6.43
C ALA A 193 8.79 2.43 -7.66
N HIS A 194 9.54 2.22 -8.74
CA HIS A 194 9.03 1.50 -9.91
C HIS A 194 8.60 0.09 -9.52
N THR A 195 9.46 -0.63 -8.81
CA THR A 195 9.16 -1.96 -8.31
C THR A 195 9.13 -1.98 -6.79
N ILE A 196 8.04 -2.46 -6.22
CA ILE A 196 7.94 -2.77 -4.79
C ILE A 196 7.95 -4.28 -4.61
N ILE A 197 8.89 -4.75 -3.80
CA ILE A 197 9.00 -6.15 -3.41
C ILE A 197 8.48 -6.28 -1.98
N TYR A 198 7.52 -7.18 -1.77
CA TYR A 198 7.05 -7.51 -0.43
C TYR A 198 7.67 -8.83 0.02
N SER A 199 8.28 -8.83 1.23
CA SER A 199 8.74 -10.03 1.93
C SER A 199 7.79 -10.27 3.09
N MET A 200 6.91 -11.27 2.99
CA MET A 200 5.85 -11.51 3.99
C MET A 200 6.34 -12.22 5.24
N VAL A 201 7.46 -12.91 5.18
CA VAL A 201 8.15 -13.59 6.29
C VAL A 201 7.41 -14.77 6.89
N ALA A 202 6.08 -14.69 7.02
CA ALA A 202 5.26 -15.67 7.71
C ALA A 202 5.31 -17.05 7.04
N THR A 203 5.43 -18.09 7.88
CA THR A 203 5.33 -19.50 7.51
C THR A 203 4.15 -20.15 8.22
N LEU A 204 3.86 -21.45 7.95
CA LEU A 204 2.82 -22.19 8.68
C LEU A 204 3.17 -22.36 10.16
N GLU A 205 4.46 -22.55 10.48
CA GLU A 205 4.95 -22.76 11.85
C GLU A 205 5.03 -21.43 12.61
N ARG A 206 5.19 -20.32 11.88
CA ARG A 206 5.47 -19.02 12.48
C ARG A 206 4.76 -17.88 11.77
N ASP A 207 3.67 -17.44 12.35
CA ASP A 207 2.90 -16.29 11.88
C ASP A 207 2.67 -15.26 13.00
N ARG A 208 3.22 -14.06 12.82
CA ARG A 208 3.02 -12.92 13.72
C ARG A 208 2.44 -11.69 13.01
N LEU A 209 1.88 -11.88 11.81
CA LEU A 209 1.34 -10.79 11.00
C LEU A 209 0.13 -10.11 11.65
N ASN A 210 -0.60 -10.82 12.51
CA ASN A 210 -1.71 -10.27 13.28
C ASN A 210 -1.32 -9.18 14.28
N HIS A 211 -0.03 -9.07 14.63
CA HIS A 211 0.50 -7.96 15.45
C HIS A 211 0.80 -6.72 14.62
N ILE A 212 0.94 -6.87 13.30
CA ILE A 212 1.31 -5.80 12.38
C ILE A 212 0.09 -5.26 11.63
N PHE A 213 -0.77 -6.16 11.14
CA PHE A 213 -1.91 -5.81 10.31
C PHE A 213 -3.24 -5.93 11.08
N ALA A 214 -4.24 -5.19 10.64
CA ALA A 214 -5.57 -5.20 11.22
C ALA A 214 -6.24 -6.58 11.09
N LYS A 215 -7.11 -6.87 12.04
CA LYS A 215 -7.90 -8.12 12.03
C LYS A 215 -8.96 -8.15 10.93
N ASP A 216 -9.45 -6.98 10.53
CA ASP A 216 -10.43 -6.81 9.47
C ASP A 216 -10.17 -5.47 8.75
N ILE A 217 -10.63 -5.34 7.49
CA ILE A 217 -10.59 -4.06 6.77
C ILE A 217 -11.93 -3.33 6.99
N LYS A 218 -12.14 -2.85 8.20
CA LYS A 218 -13.27 -1.99 8.56
C LYS A 218 -12.76 -0.82 9.37
N GLU A 219 -13.40 0.33 9.21
CA GLU A 219 -13.11 1.48 10.06
C GLU A 219 -13.25 1.07 11.54
N SER A 220 -12.26 1.41 12.32
CA SER A 220 -12.21 1.10 13.74
C SER A 220 -12.09 2.36 14.56
N VAL A 221 -12.83 2.41 15.67
CA VAL A 221 -12.71 3.48 16.68
C VAL A 221 -11.45 3.27 17.54
N ASP A 222 -10.91 2.05 17.53
CA ASP A 222 -9.65 1.73 18.19
C ASP A 222 -8.48 2.31 17.42
N VAL A 223 -7.69 3.15 18.07
CA VAL A 223 -6.52 3.83 17.49
C VAL A 223 -5.48 2.84 16.99
N GLU A 224 -5.27 1.72 17.69
CA GLU A 224 -4.27 0.74 17.28
C GLU A 224 -4.72 -0.04 16.03
N GLU A 225 -5.98 -0.44 15.96
CA GLU A 225 -6.53 -1.07 14.75
C GLU A 225 -6.57 -0.10 13.57
N SER A 226 -6.90 1.17 13.79
CA SER A 226 -6.83 2.21 12.76
C SER A 226 -5.42 2.34 12.18
N LEU A 227 -4.38 2.33 13.02
CA LEU A 227 -2.99 2.33 12.56
C LEU A 227 -2.62 1.09 11.75
N ARG A 228 -3.09 -0.08 12.17
CA ARG A 228 -2.86 -1.32 11.44
C ARG A 228 -3.53 -1.30 10.07
N LEU A 229 -4.70 -0.65 9.95
CA LEU A 229 -5.36 -0.38 8.67
C LEU A 229 -4.54 0.58 7.79
N GLN A 230 -4.06 1.67 8.38
CA GLN A 230 -3.21 2.63 7.66
C GLN A 230 -1.91 1.99 7.14
N ARG A 231 -1.32 1.03 7.86
CA ARG A 231 -0.17 0.24 7.37
C ARG A 231 -0.46 -0.48 6.06
N LEU A 232 -1.64 -1.12 5.96
CA LEU A 232 -2.04 -1.78 4.72
C LEU A 232 -2.16 -0.78 3.56
N ASN A 233 -2.88 0.32 3.78
CA ASN A 233 -3.07 1.35 2.76
C ASN A 233 -1.74 1.98 2.34
N VAL A 234 -0.93 2.42 3.30
CA VAL A 234 0.36 3.05 3.03
C VAL A 234 1.29 2.07 2.33
N GLY A 235 1.42 0.84 2.85
CA GLY A 235 2.33 -0.16 2.31
C GLY A 235 1.99 -0.54 0.88
N PHE A 236 0.73 -0.84 0.58
CA PHE A 236 0.32 -1.31 -0.75
C PHE A 236 0.04 -0.20 -1.78
N SER A 237 0.25 1.07 -1.45
CA SER A 237 0.11 2.20 -2.37
C SER A 237 1.44 2.78 -2.87
N ARG A 238 2.57 2.09 -2.67
CA ARG A 238 3.91 2.63 -2.96
C ARG A 238 4.42 2.37 -4.37
N ALA A 239 3.86 1.38 -5.08
CA ALA A 239 4.35 0.96 -6.38
C ALA A 239 3.93 1.92 -7.51
N LYS A 240 4.86 2.16 -8.44
CA LYS A 240 4.61 2.89 -9.70
C LYS A 240 4.24 1.95 -10.83
N GLU A 241 4.91 0.80 -10.95
CA GLU A 241 4.78 -0.08 -12.13
C GLU A 241 4.66 -1.57 -11.82
N CYS A 242 5.26 -2.05 -10.73
CA CYS A 242 5.27 -3.47 -10.42
C CYS A 242 5.24 -3.72 -8.92
N ILE A 243 4.51 -4.77 -8.53
CA ILE A 243 4.62 -5.39 -7.21
C ILE A 243 5.02 -6.85 -7.35
N ILE A 244 5.92 -7.30 -6.47
CA ILE A 244 6.35 -8.69 -6.38
C ILE A 244 6.17 -9.12 -4.93
N ILE A 245 5.38 -10.16 -4.70
CA ILE A 245 5.03 -10.62 -3.36
C ILE A 245 5.69 -11.97 -3.12
N TYR A 246 6.73 -11.99 -2.28
CA TYR A 246 7.35 -13.22 -1.79
C TYR A 246 6.65 -13.67 -0.52
N TYR A 247 6.24 -14.92 -0.47
CA TYR A 247 5.51 -15.48 0.66
C TYR A 247 5.80 -16.98 0.82
N SER A 248 5.78 -17.46 2.06
CA SER A 248 6.26 -18.81 2.44
C SER A 248 5.18 -19.64 3.14
N LYS A 249 3.91 -19.31 2.91
CA LYS A 249 2.76 -20.14 3.33
C LYS A 249 1.60 -19.95 2.36
N PRO A 250 0.72 -20.96 2.19
CA PRO A 250 -0.40 -20.87 1.24
C PRO A 250 -1.27 -19.63 1.48
N LEU A 251 -1.72 -18.94 0.42
CA LEU A 251 -2.53 -17.72 0.53
C LEU A 251 -3.79 -17.89 1.41
N PRO A 252 -4.54 -19.01 1.38
CA PRO A 252 -5.70 -19.21 2.26
C PRO A 252 -5.37 -19.22 3.76
N GLU A 253 -4.13 -19.53 4.13
CA GLU A 253 -3.69 -19.60 5.52
C GLU A 253 -3.36 -18.23 6.12
N PHE A 254 -3.24 -17.17 5.31
CA PHE A 254 -3.17 -15.80 5.81
C PHE A 254 -4.49 -15.42 6.48
N LYS A 255 -4.45 -14.49 7.43
CA LYS A 255 -5.64 -14.06 8.20
C LYS A 255 -5.69 -12.54 8.31
N GLY A 256 -6.92 -12.02 8.50
CA GLY A 256 -7.11 -10.59 8.72
C GLY A 256 -6.91 -9.73 7.48
N GLY A 257 -6.60 -8.45 7.69
CA GLY A 257 -6.47 -7.48 6.61
C GLY A 257 -5.41 -7.81 5.58
N ILE A 258 -4.33 -8.49 5.98
CA ILE A 258 -3.30 -8.93 5.01
C ILE A 258 -3.82 -10.01 4.07
N GLN A 259 -4.66 -10.94 4.54
CA GLN A 259 -5.32 -11.93 3.67
C GLN A 259 -6.19 -11.25 2.63
N VAL A 260 -6.98 -10.24 3.05
CA VAL A 260 -7.83 -9.48 2.14
C VAL A 260 -6.99 -8.77 1.07
N ALA A 261 -5.87 -8.16 1.45
CA ALA A 261 -4.96 -7.50 0.51
C ALA A 261 -4.36 -8.49 -0.50
N LEU A 262 -3.81 -9.61 -0.04
CA LEU A 262 -3.21 -10.62 -0.91
C LEU A 262 -4.24 -11.24 -1.86
N ASN A 263 -5.43 -11.60 -1.35
CA ASN A 263 -6.52 -12.12 -2.19
C ASN A 263 -7.01 -11.09 -3.19
N HIS A 264 -7.04 -9.80 -2.83
CA HIS A 264 -7.40 -8.74 -3.75
C HIS A 264 -6.43 -8.67 -4.94
N PHE A 265 -5.12 -8.59 -4.68
CA PHE A 265 -4.11 -8.55 -5.74
C PHE A 265 -4.09 -9.84 -6.57
N LYS A 266 -4.33 -10.99 -5.95
CA LYS A 266 -4.45 -12.26 -6.67
C LYS A 266 -5.67 -12.25 -7.61
N GLY A 267 -6.81 -11.77 -7.12
CA GLY A 267 -8.01 -11.62 -7.94
C GLY A 267 -7.84 -10.61 -9.09
N VAL A 268 -7.14 -9.50 -8.87
CA VAL A 268 -6.80 -8.53 -9.93
C VAL A 268 -5.91 -9.18 -10.98
N LEU A 269 -4.90 -9.95 -10.57
CA LEU A 269 -4.02 -10.69 -11.47
C LEU A 269 -4.81 -11.69 -12.32
N GLU A 270 -5.65 -12.50 -11.70
CA GLU A 270 -6.46 -13.52 -12.38
C GLU A 270 -7.46 -12.90 -13.37
N LYS A 271 -8.17 -11.85 -12.96
CA LYS A 271 -9.04 -11.10 -13.87
C LYS A 271 -8.26 -10.44 -15.00
N GLY A 272 -7.12 -9.83 -14.70
CA GLY A 272 -6.29 -9.16 -15.68
C GLY A 272 -5.71 -10.08 -16.75
N ARG A 273 -5.51 -11.36 -16.44
CA ARG A 273 -5.09 -12.39 -17.41
C ARG A 273 -6.19 -12.75 -18.41
N LEU A 274 -7.45 -12.54 -18.03
CA LEU A 274 -8.60 -12.77 -18.90
C LEU A 274 -8.92 -11.55 -19.78
N LEU A 275 -8.30 -10.41 -19.53
CA LEU A 275 -8.54 -9.18 -20.26
C LEU A 275 -7.47 -8.97 -21.32
N PRO A 276 -7.83 -8.45 -22.50
CA PRO A 276 -6.86 -8.12 -23.53
C PRO A 276 -5.87 -7.06 -23.02
N ASP A 277 -4.63 -7.19 -23.41
CA ASP A 277 -3.61 -6.20 -23.10
C ASP A 277 -3.38 -5.23 -24.29
N GLN A 278 -2.60 -4.18 -24.03
CA GLN A 278 -2.37 -3.15 -25.02
C GLN A 278 -1.51 -3.59 -26.21
N SER A 279 -0.86 -4.75 -26.15
CA SER A 279 -0.13 -5.31 -27.29
C SER A 279 -1.08 -5.82 -28.37
N GLN A 280 -2.33 -6.11 -27.99
CA GLN A 280 -3.37 -6.65 -28.88
C GLN A 280 -4.17 -5.56 -29.62
N VAL A 281 -3.89 -4.29 -29.37
CA VAL A 281 -4.49 -3.16 -30.12
C VAL A 281 -3.47 -2.52 -31.05
N ASP A 282 -3.96 -1.76 -32.04
CA ASP A 282 -3.08 -1.03 -32.95
C ASP A 282 -2.14 -0.10 -32.18
N GLN A 283 -0.85 -0.36 -32.30
CA GLN A 283 0.19 0.39 -31.60
C GLN A 283 0.28 1.85 -32.05
N SER A 284 -0.22 2.17 -33.25
CA SER A 284 -0.30 3.53 -33.78
C SER A 284 -1.53 4.31 -33.33
N SER A 285 -2.52 3.64 -32.68
CA SER A 285 -3.77 4.25 -32.24
C SER A 285 -3.76 4.58 -30.73
N PRO A 286 -3.47 5.82 -30.34
CA PRO A 286 -3.57 6.23 -28.92
C PRO A 286 -4.98 6.14 -28.36
N MET A 287 -6.00 6.25 -29.23
CA MET A 287 -7.41 6.17 -28.84
C MET A 287 -7.78 4.76 -28.41
N GLU A 288 -7.43 3.74 -29.20
CA GLU A 288 -7.70 2.33 -28.86
C GLU A 288 -7.05 1.94 -27.55
N LYS A 289 -5.78 2.32 -27.33
CA LYS A 289 -5.09 2.10 -26.06
C LYS A 289 -5.83 2.71 -24.88
N LYS A 290 -6.36 3.94 -25.02
CA LYS A 290 -7.13 4.61 -23.97
C LYS A 290 -8.46 3.92 -23.70
N VAL A 291 -9.19 3.55 -24.75
CA VAL A 291 -10.48 2.87 -24.64
C VAL A 291 -10.30 1.50 -23.99
N LEU A 292 -9.32 0.71 -24.43
CA LEU A 292 -9.01 -0.59 -23.83
C LEU A 292 -8.62 -0.44 -22.36
N SER A 293 -7.75 0.52 -22.03
CA SER A 293 -7.38 0.79 -20.63
C SER A 293 -8.57 1.15 -19.77
N TRP A 294 -9.48 1.97 -20.28
CA TRP A 294 -10.71 2.34 -19.58
C TRP A 294 -11.64 1.14 -19.38
N LEU A 295 -11.86 0.33 -20.42
CA LEU A 295 -12.66 -0.90 -20.33
C LEU A 295 -12.07 -1.88 -19.31
N ASN A 296 -10.76 -2.09 -19.32
CA ASN A 296 -10.08 -2.96 -18.35
C ASN A 296 -10.25 -2.44 -16.91
N GLN A 297 -10.18 -1.11 -16.68
CA GLN A 297 -10.42 -0.53 -15.37
C GLN A 297 -11.85 -0.79 -14.86
N ILE A 298 -12.84 -0.60 -15.71
CA ILE A 298 -14.26 -0.85 -15.37
C ILE A 298 -14.47 -2.33 -15.06
N SER A 299 -13.87 -3.22 -15.86
CA SER A 299 -13.97 -4.66 -15.64
C SER A 299 -13.32 -5.09 -14.32
N ILE A 300 -12.13 -4.57 -14.00
CA ILE A 300 -11.45 -4.84 -12.73
C ILE A 300 -12.29 -4.38 -11.54
N LYS A 301 -12.95 -3.24 -11.64
CA LYS A 301 -13.87 -2.73 -10.62
C LYS A 301 -15.16 -3.55 -10.49
N GLY A 302 -15.47 -4.38 -11.48
CA GLY A 302 -16.70 -5.15 -11.51
C GLY A 302 -17.93 -4.35 -11.94
N GLU A 303 -17.75 -3.17 -12.55
CA GLU A 303 -18.82 -2.32 -13.09
C GLU A 303 -19.36 -2.86 -14.43
N LEU A 304 -18.60 -3.68 -15.15
CA LEU A 304 -19.07 -4.44 -16.30
C LEU A 304 -19.81 -5.69 -15.81
N GLY A 305 -20.98 -5.95 -16.37
CA GLY A 305 -21.76 -7.15 -16.05
C GLY A 305 -20.98 -8.43 -16.39
N GLU A 306 -21.25 -9.52 -15.65
CA GLU A 306 -20.56 -10.81 -15.77
C GLU A 306 -20.55 -11.45 -17.17
N LYS A 307 -21.38 -10.95 -18.08
CA LYS A 307 -21.51 -11.46 -19.46
C LYS A 307 -20.81 -10.62 -20.52
N MET A 308 -20.08 -9.57 -20.13
CA MET A 308 -19.35 -8.73 -21.08
C MET A 308 -17.94 -9.26 -21.26
N GLU A 309 -17.60 -9.62 -22.49
CA GLU A 309 -16.24 -9.91 -22.93
C GLU A 309 -15.65 -8.68 -23.61
N ILE A 310 -14.38 -8.41 -23.36
CA ILE A 310 -13.62 -7.36 -24.03
C ILE A 310 -12.69 -8.04 -25.02
N ASP A 311 -12.93 -7.82 -26.29
CA ASP A 311 -12.06 -8.30 -27.38
C ASP A 311 -11.39 -7.10 -28.06
N ALA A 312 -10.07 -7.14 -28.13
CA ALA A 312 -9.28 -6.14 -28.82
C ALA A 312 -9.17 -6.52 -30.28
N GLN A 313 -9.68 -5.67 -31.18
CA GLN A 313 -9.64 -5.89 -32.63
C GLN A 313 -10.45 -7.11 -33.11
N PHE A 314 -11.70 -7.18 -32.67
CA PHE A 314 -12.62 -8.17 -33.21
C PHE A 314 -12.76 -8.02 -34.74
N GLU A 315 -12.32 -9.04 -35.48
CA GLU A 315 -12.49 -9.07 -36.93
C GLU A 315 -13.98 -9.23 -37.29
N VAL A 316 -14.60 -8.14 -37.72
CA VAL A 316 -15.92 -8.20 -38.35
C VAL A 316 -15.67 -8.72 -39.77
N GLY A 317 -16.12 -9.92 -40.02
CA GLY A 317 -16.00 -10.52 -41.36
C GLY A 317 -16.48 -9.56 -42.43
N ALA A 318 -15.71 -9.40 -43.50
CA ALA A 318 -16.11 -8.62 -44.65
C ALA A 318 -17.39 -9.21 -45.25
N TYR A 319 -18.44 -8.38 -45.24
CA TYR A 319 -19.69 -8.68 -45.97
C TYR A 319 -19.49 -8.46 -47.47
#